data_55b6ff7fa56b5b3512c2f63baaf15833
#
_entry.id   55b6ff7fa56b5b3512c2f63baaf15833
#
_cell.length_a   1.000
_cell.length_b   1.000
_cell.length_c   1.000
_cell.angle_alpha   90.00
_cell.angle_beta   90.00
_cell.angle_gamma   90.00
#
_symmetry.space_group_name_H-M   'P 1'
#
loop_
_entity.id
_entity.type
_entity.pdbx_description
1 polymer ?
#
loop_
_entity_poly.entity_id
_entity_poly.type
_entity_poly.pdbx_seq_one_letter_code
_entity_poly.pdbx_strand_id
1 'polypeptide(L)'
;MKKLLIRETFDTFLLSEASITTFSTFQIDGHFHPEFLSTGEAELLTVENCGYALWRRIRPFFFELTKGKNTPLRFHIVFRLAPHNVEALLVRSGLTLSSGDVDGLFLNIHFDGSALTCTSGTSLRVFSLDKGLERAWDSMLEKFFHQKEIPFL
;
A
#
# COMPACT_ATOMS: atom_id res chain seq x y z
N MET A 1 13.35 -6.92 2.37
CA MET A 1 12.38 -8.01 2.16
C MET A 1 11.74 -8.53 3.46
N LYS A 2 12.52 -8.83 4.50
CA LYS A 2 11.95 -9.29 5.78
C LYS A 2 10.91 -8.34 6.37
N LYS A 3 11.14 -7.04 6.34
CA LYS A 3 10.20 -6.03 6.85
C LYS A 3 8.90 -5.99 6.07
N LEU A 4 8.94 -6.35 4.81
CA LEU A 4 7.77 -6.39 3.94
C LEU A 4 6.92 -7.63 4.17
N LEU A 5 7.55 -8.80 4.25
CA LEU A 5 6.85 -10.10 4.18
C LEU A 5 6.66 -10.76 5.55
N ILE A 6 7.56 -10.51 6.50
CA ILE A 6 7.57 -11.20 7.79
C ILE A 6 7.18 -10.27 8.94
N ARG A 7 7.62 -9.01 8.88
CA ARG A 7 7.39 -8.03 9.94
C ARG A 7 6.10 -7.26 9.73
N GLU A 8 5.64 -6.61 10.78
CA GLU A 8 4.41 -5.81 10.79
C GLU A 8 4.60 -4.37 10.25
N THR A 9 5.76 -4.10 9.66
CA THR A 9 6.18 -2.76 9.24
C THR A 9 5.16 -2.07 8.33
N PHE A 10 4.58 -2.78 7.38
CA PHE A 10 3.62 -2.24 6.41
C PHE A 10 2.17 -2.59 6.72
N ASP A 11 1.89 -3.16 7.88
CA ASP A 11 0.58 -3.73 8.22
C ASP A 11 -0.56 -2.71 8.29
N THR A 12 -0.25 -1.42 8.45
CA THR A 12 -1.25 -0.36 8.46
C THR A 12 -1.60 0.18 7.08
N PHE A 13 -0.85 -0.20 6.05
CA PHE A 13 -1.22 0.13 4.67
C PHE A 13 -2.35 -0.76 4.19
N LEU A 14 -3.14 -0.22 3.26
CA LEU A 14 -4.11 -1.01 2.52
C LEU A 14 -3.43 -1.63 1.30
N LEU A 15 -3.90 -2.80 0.90
CA LEU A 15 -3.45 -3.42 -0.34
C LEU A 15 -4.39 -3.03 -1.46
N SER A 16 -3.85 -2.43 -2.52
CA SER A 16 -4.59 -2.19 -3.76
C SER A 16 -4.56 -3.46 -4.62
N GLU A 17 -3.37 -3.93 -4.93
CA GLU A 17 -3.17 -5.16 -5.69
C GLU A 17 -1.77 -5.71 -5.44
N ALA A 18 -1.59 -7.01 -5.69
CA ALA A 18 -0.30 -7.66 -5.64
C ALA A 18 -0.22 -8.78 -6.68
N SER A 19 0.97 -9.03 -7.16
CA SER A 19 1.27 -10.19 -8.00
C SER A 19 2.61 -10.78 -7.64
N ILE A 20 2.74 -12.08 -7.77
CA ILE A 20 4.00 -12.79 -7.53
C ILE A 20 4.15 -13.90 -8.55
N THR A 21 5.33 -14.02 -9.13
CA THR A 21 5.68 -15.08 -10.07
C THR A 21 6.72 -16.01 -9.44
N THR A 22 6.31 -17.24 -9.23
CA THR A 22 7.16 -18.35 -8.81
C THR A 22 7.17 -19.39 -9.94
N PHE A 23 6.70 -20.62 -9.70
CA PHE A 23 6.45 -21.58 -10.79
C PHE A 23 5.24 -21.18 -11.64
N SER A 24 4.40 -20.30 -11.13
CA SER A 24 3.24 -19.72 -11.81
C SER A 24 3.08 -18.29 -11.34
N THR A 25 2.20 -17.52 -11.97
CA THR A 25 1.89 -16.16 -11.54
C THR A 25 0.60 -16.16 -10.74
N PHE A 26 0.66 -15.62 -9.52
CA PHE A 26 -0.48 -15.45 -8.64
C PHE A 26 -0.81 -13.97 -8.55
N GLN A 27 -2.10 -13.65 -8.64
CA GLN A 27 -2.59 -12.29 -8.49
C GLN A 27 -3.50 -12.20 -7.28
N ILE A 28 -3.34 -11.14 -6.49
CA ILE A 28 -4.14 -10.87 -5.31
C ILE A 28 -4.76 -9.48 -5.49
N ASP A 29 -6.09 -9.45 -5.53
CA ASP A 29 -6.87 -8.23 -5.51
C ASP A 29 -7.03 -7.79 -4.06
N GLY A 30 -6.76 -6.52 -3.79
CA GLY A 30 -6.92 -5.94 -2.45
C GLY A 30 -8.36 -5.62 -2.08
N HIS A 31 -9.28 -5.59 -3.02
CA HIS A 31 -10.69 -5.37 -2.72
C HIS A 31 -11.24 -6.52 -1.88
N PHE A 32 -11.93 -6.21 -0.79
CA PHE A 32 -12.65 -7.24 -0.05
C PHE A 32 -14.05 -7.41 -0.63
N HIS A 33 -14.61 -8.59 -0.42
CA HIS A 33 -15.95 -8.95 -0.88
C HIS A 33 -16.90 -8.90 0.32
N PRO A 34 -17.81 -7.90 0.39
CA PRO A 34 -18.72 -7.73 1.53
C PRO A 34 -19.57 -8.96 1.81
N GLU A 35 -19.95 -9.70 0.78
CA GLU A 35 -20.77 -10.89 0.88
C GLU A 35 -20.10 -12.04 1.65
N PHE A 36 -18.78 -12.01 1.77
CA PHE A 36 -18.02 -13.01 2.54
C PHE A 36 -17.90 -12.64 4.01
N LEU A 37 -18.15 -11.39 4.37
CA LEU A 37 -17.98 -10.86 5.71
C LEU A 37 -19.34 -10.71 6.40
N SER A 38 -19.34 -10.62 7.74
CA SER A 38 -20.54 -10.22 8.47
C SER A 38 -20.91 -8.79 8.09
N THR A 39 -22.20 -8.44 8.23
CA THR A 39 -22.68 -7.09 7.87
C THR A 39 -21.90 -5.99 8.62
N GLY A 40 -21.64 -6.17 9.91
CA GLY A 40 -20.89 -5.20 10.70
C GLY A 40 -19.46 -5.02 10.24
N GLU A 41 -18.76 -6.11 9.93
CA GLU A 41 -17.39 -6.07 9.39
C GLU A 41 -17.35 -5.40 8.01
N ALA A 42 -18.31 -5.75 7.14
CA ALA A 42 -18.39 -5.19 5.80
C ALA A 42 -18.59 -3.67 5.84
N GLU A 43 -19.50 -3.19 6.67
CA GLU A 43 -19.76 -1.75 6.84
C GLU A 43 -18.53 -1.02 7.35
N LEU A 44 -17.88 -1.55 8.39
CA LEU A 44 -16.70 -0.96 8.99
C LEU A 44 -15.57 -0.83 7.97
N LEU A 45 -15.25 -1.90 7.27
CA LEU A 45 -14.17 -1.92 6.26
C LEU A 45 -14.48 -1.03 5.06
N THR A 46 -15.75 -0.92 4.67
CA THR A 46 -16.15 -0.03 3.58
C THR A 46 -15.93 1.44 3.95
N VAL A 47 -16.29 1.82 5.16
CA VAL A 47 -16.16 3.21 5.62
C VAL A 47 -14.71 3.57 5.94
N GLU A 48 -14.03 2.72 6.71
CA GLU A 48 -12.68 3.05 7.20
C GLU A 48 -11.58 2.83 6.17
N ASN A 49 -11.73 1.81 5.30
CA ASN A 49 -10.68 1.36 4.40
C ASN A 49 -11.02 1.53 2.92
N CYS A 50 -12.05 2.27 2.57
CA CYS A 50 -12.45 2.47 1.18
C CYS A 50 -12.68 1.16 0.40
N GLY A 51 -13.02 0.07 1.08
CA GLY A 51 -13.25 -1.22 0.43
C GLY A 51 -12.01 -2.04 0.15
N TYR A 52 -10.85 -1.67 0.71
CA TYR A 52 -9.60 -2.41 0.54
C TYR A 52 -9.18 -3.11 1.82
N ALA A 53 -8.54 -4.27 1.68
CA ALA A 53 -8.03 -5.04 2.81
C ALA A 53 -6.71 -4.45 3.33
N LEU A 54 -6.50 -4.53 4.64
CA LEU A 54 -5.21 -4.20 5.23
C LEU A 54 -4.15 -5.24 4.82
N TRP A 55 -2.93 -4.77 4.56
CA TRP A 55 -1.80 -5.65 4.27
C TRP A 55 -1.60 -6.71 5.36
N ARG A 56 -1.81 -6.34 6.60
CA ARG A 56 -1.76 -7.27 7.74
C ARG A 56 -2.57 -8.55 7.50
N ARG A 57 -3.72 -8.41 6.84
CA ARG A 57 -4.62 -9.54 6.59
C ARG A 57 -4.16 -10.39 5.40
N ILE A 58 -3.53 -9.78 4.42
CA ILE A 58 -3.08 -10.45 3.18
C ILE A 58 -1.66 -10.97 3.30
N ARG A 59 -0.80 -10.30 4.05
CA ARG A 59 0.62 -10.62 4.19
C ARG A 59 0.91 -12.10 4.45
N PRO A 60 0.21 -12.80 5.36
CA PRO A 60 0.48 -14.22 5.60
C PRO A 60 0.30 -15.10 4.35
N PHE A 61 -0.71 -14.81 3.54
CA PHE A 61 -0.97 -15.56 2.30
C PHE A 61 0.10 -15.30 1.26
N PHE A 62 0.50 -14.03 1.11
CA PHE A 62 1.56 -13.65 0.20
C PHE A 62 2.89 -14.30 0.60
N PHE A 63 3.18 -14.32 1.90
CA PHE A 63 4.39 -14.95 2.41
C PHE A 63 4.42 -16.46 2.11
N GLU A 64 3.27 -17.15 2.22
CA GLU A 64 3.18 -18.58 1.88
C GLU A 64 3.58 -18.83 0.42
N LEU A 65 3.24 -17.94 -0.49
CA LEU A 65 3.62 -18.04 -1.91
C LEU A 65 5.12 -17.85 -2.12
N THR A 66 5.83 -17.19 -1.20
CA THR A 66 7.28 -16.97 -1.29
C THR A 66 8.10 -18.10 -0.69
N LYS A 67 7.47 -18.99 0.10
CA LYS A 67 8.16 -20.10 0.75
C LYS A 67 8.63 -21.12 -0.26
N GLY A 68 9.80 -21.71 0.02
CA GLY A 68 10.37 -22.76 -0.81
C GLY A 68 11.87 -22.57 -0.96
N LYS A 69 12.48 -23.46 -1.74
CA LYS A 69 13.93 -23.43 -1.98
C LYS A 69 14.34 -22.32 -2.95
N ASN A 70 13.43 -21.93 -3.82
CA ASN A 70 13.71 -20.97 -4.89
C ASN A 70 13.14 -19.60 -4.55
N THR A 71 13.94 -18.56 -4.76
CA THR A 71 13.49 -17.18 -4.68
C THR A 71 12.45 -16.91 -5.77
N PRO A 72 11.38 -16.16 -5.49
CA PRO A 72 10.46 -15.73 -6.53
C PRO A 72 11.19 -15.03 -7.68
N LEU A 73 10.73 -15.22 -8.90
CA LEU A 73 11.30 -14.55 -10.07
C LEU A 73 11.08 -13.04 -10.01
N ARG A 74 9.90 -12.65 -9.57
CA ARG A 74 9.51 -11.25 -9.41
C ARG A 74 8.24 -11.15 -8.58
N PHE A 75 8.01 -9.98 -7.99
CA PHE A 75 6.70 -9.64 -7.41
C PHE A 75 6.49 -8.13 -7.47
N HIS A 76 5.23 -7.75 -7.39
CA HIS A 76 4.79 -6.37 -7.39
C HIS A 76 3.68 -6.21 -6.35
N ILE A 77 3.81 -5.22 -5.50
CA ILE A 77 2.81 -4.92 -4.47
C ILE A 77 2.49 -3.43 -4.57
N VAL A 78 1.20 -3.10 -4.64
CA VAL A 78 0.74 -1.72 -4.62
C VAL A 78 0.00 -1.49 -3.32
N PHE A 79 0.62 -0.75 -2.41
CA PHE A 79 -0.02 -0.27 -1.19
C PHE A 79 -0.72 1.06 -1.45
N ARG A 80 -1.74 1.32 -0.68
CA ARG A 80 -2.36 2.64 -0.62
C ARG A 80 -2.51 3.08 0.83
N LEU A 81 -2.42 4.38 1.04
CA LEU A 81 -2.56 4.96 2.37
C LEU A 81 -4.03 4.93 2.79
N ALA A 82 -4.29 4.57 4.04
CA ALA A 82 -5.64 4.54 4.57
C ALA A 82 -6.26 5.94 4.58
N PRO A 83 -7.58 6.08 4.37
CA PRO A 83 -8.23 7.40 4.23
C PRO A 83 -7.96 8.36 5.39
N HIS A 84 -7.99 7.87 6.63
CA HIS A 84 -7.74 8.73 7.79
C HIS A 84 -6.30 9.26 7.83
N ASN A 85 -5.35 8.52 7.29
CA ASN A 85 -3.96 8.95 7.17
C ASN A 85 -3.76 9.93 6.02
N VAL A 86 -4.53 9.80 4.94
CA VAL A 86 -4.57 10.80 3.86
C VAL A 86 -5.03 12.14 4.41
N GLU A 87 -6.13 12.13 5.14
CA GLU A 87 -6.67 13.33 5.79
C GLU A 87 -5.66 13.99 6.72
N ALA A 88 -5.02 13.20 7.57
CA ALA A 88 -4.00 13.70 8.49
C ALA A 88 -2.82 14.33 7.74
N LEU A 89 -2.40 13.74 6.61
CA LEU A 89 -1.33 14.29 5.79
C LEU A 89 -1.71 15.64 5.18
N LEU A 90 -2.94 15.76 4.65
CA LEU A 90 -3.44 17.00 4.06
C LEU A 90 -3.47 18.13 5.09
N VAL A 91 -4.00 17.86 6.29
CA VAL A 91 -4.07 18.84 7.38
C VAL A 91 -2.66 19.26 7.80
N ARG A 92 -1.80 18.30 8.08
CA ARG A 92 -0.43 18.57 8.56
C ARG A 92 0.42 19.34 7.55
N SER A 93 0.18 19.11 6.25
CA SER A 93 0.94 19.76 5.18
C SER A 93 0.37 21.13 4.78
N GLY A 94 -0.77 21.52 5.35
CA GLY A 94 -1.38 22.81 5.05
C GLY A 94 -1.88 22.94 3.62
N LEU A 95 -2.21 21.83 2.97
CA LEU A 95 -2.71 21.82 1.60
C LEU A 95 -4.17 22.25 1.55
N THR A 96 -4.56 22.90 0.46
CA THR A 96 -5.94 23.32 0.23
C THR A 96 -6.84 22.20 -0.28
N LEU A 97 -6.26 21.07 -0.70
CA LEU A 97 -7.01 19.90 -1.15
C LEU A 97 -7.76 19.26 0.02
N SER A 98 -8.98 18.79 -0.27
CA SER A 98 -9.74 17.97 0.67
C SER A 98 -9.50 16.49 0.40
N SER A 99 -9.85 15.62 1.37
CA SER A 99 -9.76 14.17 1.19
C SER A 99 -10.61 13.67 0.01
N GLY A 100 -11.71 14.37 -0.32
CA GLY A 100 -12.54 14.06 -1.46
C GLY A 100 -11.88 14.33 -2.82
N ASP A 101 -10.88 15.19 -2.86
CA ASP A 101 -10.13 15.52 -4.08
C ASP A 101 -9.02 14.48 -4.37
N VAL A 102 -8.68 13.63 -3.41
CA VAL A 102 -7.61 12.64 -3.53
C VAL A 102 -8.21 11.27 -3.75
N ASP A 103 -7.93 10.67 -4.90
CA ASP A 103 -8.33 9.30 -5.18
C ASP A 103 -7.47 8.31 -4.39
N GLY A 104 -6.17 8.52 -4.33
CA GLY A 104 -5.28 7.69 -3.52
C GLY A 104 -3.84 8.16 -3.50
N LEU A 105 -3.15 7.73 -2.46
CA LEU A 105 -1.69 7.84 -2.33
C LEU A 105 -1.12 6.44 -2.29
N PHE A 106 -0.23 6.15 -3.22
CA PHE A 106 0.25 4.78 -3.49
C PHE A 106 1.74 4.65 -3.25
N LEU A 107 2.12 3.47 -2.79
CA LEU A 107 3.50 3.02 -2.72
C LEU A 107 3.61 1.72 -3.51
N ASN A 108 4.34 1.76 -4.62
CA ASN A 108 4.59 0.61 -5.47
C ASN A 108 5.90 -0.04 -5.05
N ILE A 109 5.87 -1.34 -4.76
CA ILE A 109 7.06 -2.11 -4.43
C ILE A 109 7.22 -3.17 -5.50
N HIS A 110 8.37 -3.16 -6.16
CA HIS A 110 8.69 -4.08 -7.24
C HIS A 110 9.99 -4.82 -6.93
N PHE A 111 9.95 -6.13 -7.05
CA PHE A 111 11.12 -7.01 -6.96
C PHE A 111 11.33 -7.70 -8.31
N ASP A 112 12.52 -7.55 -8.86
CA ASP A 112 12.86 -8.07 -10.20
C ASP A 112 13.66 -9.38 -10.16
N GLY A 113 13.82 -9.98 -8.98
CA GLY A 113 14.65 -11.15 -8.75
C GLY A 113 15.98 -10.82 -8.09
N SER A 114 16.40 -9.57 -8.08
CA SER A 114 17.66 -9.12 -7.46
C SER A 114 17.49 -7.91 -6.56
N ALA A 115 16.71 -6.92 -6.97
CA ALA A 115 16.57 -5.66 -6.25
C ALA A 115 15.10 -5.31 -5.98
N LEU A 116 14.87 -4.62 -4.87
CA LEU A 116 13.58 -4.02 -4.53
C LEU A 116 13.61 -2.54 -4.93
N THR A 117 12.60 -2.12 -5.68
CA THR A 117 12.40 -0.73 -6.06
C THR A 117 11.08 -0.24 -5.48
N CYS A 118 11.10 0.94 -4.87
CA CYS A 118 9.91 1.60 -4.33
C CYS A 118 9.63 2.87 -5.12
N THR A 119 8.40 3.04 -5.57
CA THR A 119 7.97 4.22 -6.32
C THR A 119 6.68 4.77 -5.70
N SER A 120 6.67 6.05 -5.37
CA SER A 120 5.47 6.73 -4.90
C SER A 120 4.56 7.10 -6.07
N GLY A 121 3.28 7.20 -5.80
CA GLY A 121 2.29 7.67 -6.77
C GLY A 121 1.17 8.41 -6.09
N THR A 122 0.63 9.41 -6.77
CA THR A 122 -0.54 10.16 -6.32
C THR A 122 -1.60 10.14 -7.42
N SER A 123 -2.86 10.07 -7.02
CA SER A 123 -3.99 10.15 -7.94
C SER A 123 -5.00 11.15 -7.39
N LEU A 124 -5.31 12.16 -8.18
CA LEU A 124 -6.28 13.21 -7.84
C LEU A 124 -7.54 13.04 -8.69
N ARG A 125 -8.69 13.34 -8.09
CA ARG A 125 -9.98 13.41 -8.80
C ARG A 125 -10.20 14.74 -9.46
N VAL A 126 -9.37 15.73 -9.13
CA VAL A 126 -9.44 17.09 -9.67
C VAL A 126 -8.14 17.41 -10.40
N PHE A 127 -8.21 18.27 -11.40
CA PHE A 127 -7.01 18.76 -12.09
C PHE A 127 -6.27 19.75 -11.19
N SER A 128 -4.96 19.58 -11.04
CA SER A 128 -4.12 20.50 -10.30
C SER A 128 -2.70 20.51 -10.86
N LEU A 129 -2.14 21.69 -10.99
CA LEU A 129 -0.72 21.89 -11.33
C LEU A 129 0.17 21.95 -10.09
N ASP A 130 -0.43 22.00 -8.90
CA ASP A 130 0.30 22.05 -7.64
C ASP A 130 0.91 20.66 -7.33
N LYS A 131 2.20 20.64 -7.09
CA LYS A 131 2.96 19.44 -6.71
C LYS A 131 3.11 19.26 -5.20
N GLY A 132 2.38 20.05 -4.41
CA GLY A 132 2.45 20.01 -2.95
C GLY A 132 2.11 18.65 -2.36
N LEU A 133 1.07 17.99 -2.87
CA LEU A 133 0.68 16.67 -2.39
C LEU A 133 1.74 15.61 -2.69
N GLU A 134 2.31 15.61 -3.89
CA GLU A 134 3.38 14.68 -4.26
C GLU A 134 4.59 14.83 -3.33
N ARG A 135 5.00 16.07 -3.07
CA ARG A 135 6.12 16.36 -2.16
C ARG A 135 5.81 15.94 -0.72
N ALA A 136 4.59 16.19 -0.26
CA ALA A 136 4.17 15.82 1.09
C ALA A 136 4.16 14.29 1.25
N TRP A 137 3.66 13.57 0.25
CA TRP A 137 3.64 12.12 0.24
C TRP A 137 5.06 11.54 0.23
N ASP A 138 5.92 12.02 -0.66
CA ASP A 138 7.32 11.60 -0.73
C ASP A 138 8.05 11.84 0.59
N SER A 139 7.85 13.02 1.19
CA SER A 139 8.44 13.36 2.48
C SER A 139 7.96 12.43 3.60
N MET A 140 6.67 12.09 3.61
CA MET A 140 6.11 11.16 4.57
C MET A 140 6.71 9.76 4.42
N LEU A 141 6.87 9.29 3.18
CA LEU A 141 7.49 7.98 2.91
C LEU A 141 8.94 7.93 3.33
N GLU A 142 9.71 8.98 3.08
CA GLU A 142 11.10 9.07 3.54
C GLU A 142 11.19 8.99 5.07
N LYS A 143 10.35 9.73 5.79
CA LYS A 143 10.27 9.67 7.25
C LYS A 143 9.87 8.27 7.72
N PHE A 144 8.89 7.66 7.07
CA PHE A 144 8.45 6.30 7.38
C PHE A 144 9.61 5.30 7.24
N PHE A 145 10.36 5.37 6.14
CA PHE A 145 11.50 4.48 5.91
C PHE A 145 12.59 4.70 6.95
N HIS A 146 12.88 5.94 7.34
CA HIS A 146 13.83 6.24 8.40
C HIS A 146 13.36 5.69 9.76
N GLN A 147 12.12 5.92 10.13
CA GLN A 147 11.55 5.44 11.38
C GLN A 147 11.53 3.91 11.47
N LYS A 148 11.32 3.25 10.35
CA LYS A 148 11.30 1.77 10.26
C LYS A 148 12.65 1.17 9.95
N GLU A 149 13.69 2.00 9.91
CA GLU A 149 15.07 1.56 9.63
C GLU A 149 15.19 0.80 8.31
N ILE A 150 14.52 1.30 7.27
CA ILE A 150 14.61 0.75 5.91
C ILE A 150 15.61 1.61 5.15
N PRO A 151 16.79 1.06 4.78
CA PRO A 151 17.76 1.81 3.99
C PRO A 151 17.26 1.99 2.56
N PHE A 152 17.51 3.16 1.99
CA PHE A 152 17.18 3.46 0.59
C PHE A 152 18.21 4.45 0.02
N LEU A 153 18.29 4.47 -1.27
CA LEU A 153 19.20 5.37 -2.00
C LEU A 153 18.51 6.70 -2.34
#